data_405c44dd2be3f1aaa0791a32f69dd3e3
#
_entry.id   405c44dd2be3f1aaa0791a32f69dd3e3
#
_cell.length_a   1.000
_cell.length_b   1.000
_cell.length_c   1.000
_cell.angle_alpha   90.00
_cell.angle_beta   90.00
_cell.angle_gamma   90.00
#
_symmetry.space_group_name_H-M   'P 1'
#
loop_
_entity.id
_entity.type
_entity.pdbx_description
1 polymer ?
#
loop_
_entity_poly.entity_id
_entity_poly.type
_entity_poly.pdbx_seq_one_letter_code
_entity_poly.pdbx_strand_id
1 'polypeptide(L)'
;MTVAYLPARPTDSARTTLGLDLTGLGADPGSSSLGVDLPVEKANLARLASYTRAAHEGGVAFVALDEQFRLRSDRAVRRDAWLDPVVAARRISPHARSAGLVSSVPLRQADPGALAGELAQMAGPAGTWAGLQVSAGTARADAVADVLDHVSRSLGRTRTGSRPVARPRVVVPLRSEVDIELAGSVADVVRVRERDLSWARELRYAVRATSRAAGRGDVSVLVDLHTVISADRGAAEARAGLVADIAGEHPSWAGALEAVGTAEDVVETMERWITAGAADGFVILPGSVPADVAALLREVVPGLRARGLLAEAAAPAAAPARPAVDGARKPQARRAPVRVVRPPSQAARTLAARPA
;
A
#
# COMPACT_ATOMS: atom_id res chain seq x y z
N MET A 1 -17.66 41.61 17.60
CA MET A 1 -18.14 40.39 18.28
C MET A 1 -17.13 39.29 18.04
N THR A 2 -16.30 38.99 19.04
CA THR A 2 -15.28 37.96 18.96
C THR A 2 -15.93 36.61 19.26
N VAL A 3 -16.09 35.75 18.25
CA VAL A 3 -16.59 34.39 18.46
C VAL A 3 -15.50 33.61 19.15
N ALA A 4 -15.67 33.31 20.41
CA ALA A 4 -14.79 32.41 21.16
C ALA A 4 -14.91 30.99 20.58
N TYR A 5 -13.88 30.53 19.90
CA TYR A 5 -13.76 29.16 19.44
C TYR A 5 -13.48 28.25 20.64
N LEU A 6 -14.50 27.59 21.13
CA LEU A 6 -14.31 26.49 22.08
C LEU A 6 -13.61 25.34 21.33
N PRO A 7 -12.48 24.85 21.84
CA PRO A 7 -11.87 23.65 21.26
C PRO A 7 -12.86 22.50 21.44
N ALA A 8 -13.25 21.89 20.31
CA ALA A 8 -14.05 20.68 20.34
C ALA A 8 -13.27 19.62 21.15
N ARG A 9 -13.89 19.12 22.23
CA ARG A 9 -13.37 17.96 22.95
C ARG A 9 -13.16 16.84 21.95
N PRO A 10 -12.02 16.13 21.97
CA PRO A 10 -11.83 14.93 21.17
C PRO A 10 -12.84 13.89 21.66
N THR A 11 -13.98 13.85 20.99
CA THR A 11 -14.96 12.77 21.17
C THR A 11 -14.45 11.59 20.37
N ASP A 12 -14.19 10.53 21.08
CA ASP A 12 -13.77 9.23 20.60
C ASP A 12 -12.38 9.25 19.95
N SER A 13 -11.39 8.61 20.57
CA SER A 13 -10.01 8.58 20.11
C SER A 13 -9.95 7.91 18.73
N ALA A 14 -10.17 8.72 17.68
CA ALA A 14 -9.94 8.30 16.31
C ALA A 14 -8.47 7.93 16.21
N ARG A 15 -8.21 6.62 16.19
CA ARG A 15 -6.87 6.06 16.16
C ARG A 15 -6.20 6.50 14.87
N THR A 16 -5.03 7.09 14.97
CA THR A 16 -4.23 7.53 13.82
C THR A 16 -3.99 6.35 12.88
N THR A 17 -4.21 6.59 11.59
CA THR A 17 -3.94 5.60 10.54
C THR A 17 -2.56 5.84 9.96
N LEU A 18 -1.74 4.80 9.86
CA LEU A 18 -0.45 4.84 9.17
C LEU A 18 -0.52 4.02 7.88
N GLY A 19 -0.18 4.66 6.76
CA GLY A 19 0.17 4.02 5.51
C GLY A 19 1.68 4.11 5.26
N LEU A 20 2.23 3.23 4.46
CA LEU A 20 3.62 3.25 4.01
C LEU A 20 3.65 3.19 2.48
N ASP A 21 4.23 4.19 1.85
CA ASP A 21 4.41 4.22 0.41
C ASP A 21 5.77 3.59 0.05
N LEU A 22 5.72 2.48 -0.66
CA LEU A 22 6.89 1.75 -1.12
C LEU A 22 7.17 1.95 -2.62
N THR A 23 6.61 2.99 -3.22
CA THR A 23 6.85 3.32 -4.64
C THR A 23 8.33 3.48 -4.94
N GLY A 24 9.10 4.06 -4.01
CA GLY A 24 10.56 4.23 -4.14
C GLY A 24 11.37 2.91 -4.19
N LEU A 25 10.76 1.76 -3.92
CA LEU A 25 11.40 0.45 -4.16
C LEU A 25 11.38 0.05 -5.64
N GLY A 26 10.52 0.66 -6.43
CA GLY A 26 10.46 0.43 -7.86
C GLY A 26 11.62 1.13 -8.57
N ALA A 27 12.22 0.48 -9.58
CA ALA A 27 13.16 1.15 -10.46
C ALA A 27 12.39 2.08 -11.40
N ASP A 28 12.71 3.36 -11.39
CA ASP A 28 12.23 4.27 -12.44
C ASP A 28 13.04 4.00 -13.71
N PRO A 29 12.40 3.63 -14.82
CA PRO A 29 13.09 3.45 -16.10
C PRO A 29 13.76 4.74 -16.62
N GLY A 30 13.28 5.93 -16.16
CA GLY A 30 13.82 7.24 -16.54
C GLY A 30 15.00 7.70 -15.69
N SER A 31 15.19 7.18 -14.48
CA SER A 31 16.27 7.58 -13.58
C SER A 31 17.65 6.99 -13.94
N SER A 32 17.72 6.09 -14.90
CA SER A 32 18.99 5.55 -15.42
C SER A 32 19.85 6.57 -16.21
N SER A 33 19.45 7.83 -16.27
CA SER A 33 20.23 8.92 -16.89
C SER A 33 21.46 9.38 -16.07
N LEU A 34 21.52 9.01 -14.81
CA LEU A 34 22.70 9.24 -13.98
C LEU A 34 23.71 8.11 -14.18
N GLY A 35 24.37 8.00 -15.25
CA GLY A 35 25.52 7.16 -15.65
C GLY A 35 26.41 6.50 -14.56
N VAL A 36 25.90 6.31 -13.38
CA VAL A 36 26.50 5.60 -12.28
C VAL A 36 25.79 4.26 -12.21
N ASP A 37 26.43 3.22 -12.72
CA ASP A 37 26.16 1.80 -12.39
C ASP A 37 26.39 1.58 -10.88
N LEU A 38 25.60 2.26 -10.04
CA LEU A 38 25.44 1.83 -8.67
C LEU A 38 24.85 0.42 -8.77
N PRO A 39 25.42 -0.59 -8.08
CA PRO A 39 24.79 -1.88 -7.94
C PRO A 39 23.50 -1.64 -7.14
N VAL A 40 22.45 -1.21 -7.83
CA VAL A 40 21.11 -1.18 -7.29
C VAL A 40 20.83 -2.63 -6.96
N GLU A 41 20.99 -3.00 -5.68
CA GLU A 41 20.49 -4.28 -5.20
C GLU A 41 19.05 -4.35 -5.68
N LYS A 42 18.82 -5.21 -6.66
CA LYS A 42 17.58 -5.31 -7.42
C LYS A 42 16.43 -5.37 -6.42
N ALA A 43 15.63 -4.30 -6.35
CA ALA A 43 14.39 -4.34 -5.63
C ALA A 43 13.56 -5.44 -6.28
N ASN A 44 13.45 -6.57 -5.63
CA ASN A 44 12.71 -7.73 -6.11
C ASN A 44 11.41 -7.90 -5.31
N LEU A 45 10.51 -8.71 -5.82
CA LEU A 45 9.25 -9.01 -5.13
C LEU A 45 9.46 -9.56 -3.70
N ALA A 46 10.56 -10.28 -3.46
CA ALA A 46 10.86 -10.81 -2.13
C ALA A 46 11.17 -9.67 -1.13
N ARG A 47 11.90 -8.63 -1.56
CA ARG A 47 12.15 -7.44 -0.73
C ARG A 47 10.86 -6.68 -0.47
N LEU A 48 10.06 -6.43 -1.52
CA LEU A 48 8.76 -5.78 -1.37
C LEU A 48 7.86 -6.55 -0.39
N ALA A 49 7.77 -7.86 -0.52
CA ALA A 49 7.02 -8.72 0.39
C ALA A 49 7.58 -8.67 1.82
N SER A 50 8.90 -8.61 1.99
CA SER A 50 9.55 -8.49 3.30
C SER A 50 9.20 -7.17 3.99
N TYR A 51 9.30 -6.04 3.29
CA TYR A 51 8.92 -4.73 3.84
C TYR A 51 7.42 -4.66 4.14
N THR A 52 6.57 -5.20 3.26
CA THR A 52 5.12 -5.26 3.50
C THR A 52 4.79 -6.06 4.77
N ARG A 53 5.46 -7.18 4.98
CA ARG A 53 5.29 -7.98 6.20
C ARG A 53 5.76 -7.23 7.44
N ALA A 54 6.96 -6.63 7.39
CA ALA A 54 7.50 -5.85 8.50
C ALA A 54 6.59 -4.66 8.85
N ALA A 55 6.08 -3.96 7.84
CA ALA A 55 5.13 -2.86 8.01
C ALA A 55 3.86 -3.33 8.73
N HIS A 56 3.28 -4.45 8.29
CA HIS A 56 2.11 -5.03 8.95
C HIS A 56 2.40 -5.42 10.41
N GLU A 57 3.49 -6.12 10.66
CA GLU A 57 3.90 -6.53 12.01
C GLU A 57 4.19 -5.32 12.91
N GLY A 58 4.69 -4.23 12.33
CA GLY A 58 4.89 -2.94 12.99
C GLY A 58 3.59 -2.17 13.28
N GLY A 59 2.45 -2.55 12.69
CA GLY A 59 1.14 -1.90 12.90
C GLY A 59 0.80 -0.83 11.86
N VAL A 60 1.48 -0.84 10.71
CA VAL A 60 1.08 -0.05 9.54
C VAL A 60 -0.20 -0.65 8.93
N ALA A 61 -1.19 0.19 8.67
CA ALA A 61 -2.51 -0.23 8.23
C ALA A 61 -2.53 -0.69 6.76
N PHE A 62 -1.70 -0.08 5.92
CA PHE A 62 -1.60 -0.45 4.50
C PHE A 62 -0.26 -0.05 3.89
N VAL A 63 0.10 -0.73 2.81
CA VAL A 63 1.20 -0.38 1.92
C VAL A 63 0.64 0.14 0.61
N ALA A 64 1.18 1.27 0.13
CA ALA A 64 0.80 1.89 -1.13
C ALA A 64 1.90 1.72 -2.19
N LEU A 65 1.45 1.51 -3.43
CA LEU A 65 2.26 1.51 -4.65
C LEU A 65 1.63 2.50 -5.62
N ASP A 66 2.25 3.65 -5.82
CA ASP A 66 1.73 4.70 -6.69
C ASP A 66 1.93 4.37 -8.18
N GLU A 67 1.35 5.17 -9.06
CA GLU A 67 1.37 4.98 -10.52
C GLU A 67 2.78 4.96 -11.12
N GLN A 68 3.74 5.58 -10.45
CA GLN A 68 5.16 5.58 -10.85
C GLN A 68 5.91 4.30 -10.47
N PHE A 69 5.31 3.44 -9.65
CA PHE A 69 5.94 2.21 -9.26
C PHE A 69 6.16 1.28 -10.45
N ARG A 70 7.39 0.85 -10.65
CA ARG A 70 7.77 -0.15 -11.65
C ARG A 70 8.76 -1.11 -11.03
N LEU A 71 8.43 -2.37 -11.03
CA LEU A 71 9.32 -3.40 -10.51
C LEU A 71 9.70 -4.37 -11.63
N ARG A 72 10.99 -4.64 -11.76
CA ARG A 72 11.47 -5.62 -12.73
C ARG A 72 11.09 -7.03 -12.29
N SER A 73 10.49 -7.80 -13.18
CA SER A 73 10.16 -9.19 -12.90
C SER A 73 11.41 -10.07 -12.95
N ASP A 74 11.70 -10.77 -11.85
CA ASP A 74 12.85 -11.72 -11.78
C ASP A 74 12.68 -12.89 -12.75
N ARG A 75 11.46 -13.17 -13.22
CA ARG A 75 11.13 -14.25 -14.15
C ARG A 75 10.95 -13.78 -15.60
N ALA A 76 11.25 -12.54 -15.88
CA ALA A 76 11.05 -12.02 -17.21
C ALA A 76 12.07 -12.61 -18.18
N VAL A 77 11.60 -13.41 -19.12
CA VAL A 77 12.34 -13.85 -20.29
C VAL A 77 12.69 -12.65 -21.18
N ARG A 78 11.91 -11.58 -21.10
CA ARG A 78 12.13 -10.30 -21.79
C ARG A 78 12.68 -9.27 -20.81
N ARG A 79 13.75 -8.59 -21.21
CA ARG A 79 14.41 -7.54 -20.38
C ARG A 79 13.51 -6.36 -20.03
N ASP A 80 12.38 -6.21 -20.72
CA ASP A 80 11.46 -5.06 -20.66
C ASP A 80 10.16 -5.34 -19.88
N ALA A 81 10.07 -6.50 -19.22
CA ALA A 81 8.84 -6.84 -18.46
C ALA A 81 8.87 -6.20 -17.08
N TRP A 82 8.13 -5.11 -16.96
CA TRP A 82 7.88 -4.43 -15.70
C TRP A 82 6.55 -4.88 -15.11
N LEU A 83 6.51 -4.98 -13.78
CA LEU A 83 5.27 -5.20 -13.06
C LEU A 83 4.68 -3.84 -12.70
N ASP A 84 3.42 -3.65 -13.08
CA ASP A 84 2.63 -2.51 -12.61
C ASP A 84 2.24 -2.67 -11.13
N PRO A 85 1.75 -1.57 -10.48
CA PRO A 85 1.39 -1.59 -9.06
C PRO A 85 0.39 -2.69 -8.68
N VAL A 86 -0.63 -2.95 -9.52
CA VAL A 86 -1.69 -3.93 -9.23
C VAL A 86 -1.14 -5.35 -9.28
N VAL A 87 -0.38 -5.68 -10.32
CA VAL A 87 0.24 -7.00 -10.47
C VAL A 87 1.26 -7.25 -9.36
N ALA A 88 2.06 -6.24 -9.00
CA ALA A 88 3.01 -6.34 -7.89
C ALA A 88 2.28 -6.58 -6.56
N ALA A 89 1.26 -5.78 -6.24
CA ALA A 89 0.47 -5.93 -5.02
C ALA A 89 -0.21 -7.30 -4.95
N ARG A 90 -0.81 -7.77 -6.05
CA ARG A 90 -1.39 -9.11 -6.12
C ARG A 90 -0.36 -10.19 -5.80
N ARG A 91 0.86 -10.09 -6.35
CA ARG A 91 1.91 -11.09 -6.13
C ARG A 91 2.42 -11.14 -4.69
N ILE A 92 2.43 -10.00 -3.98
CA ILE A 92 2.86 -9.95 -2.58
C ILE A 92 1.71 -10.17 -1.58
N SER A 93 0.46 -10.17 -2.02
CA SER A 93 -0.71 -10.29 -1.14
C SER A 93 -0.68 -11.49 -0.19
N PRO A 94 -0.13 -12.68 -0.57
CA PRO A 94 0.03 -13.80 0.37
C PRO A 94 0.94 -13.48 1.56
N HIS A 95 1.78 -12.47 1.44
CA HIS A 95 2.74 -12.05 2.48
C HIS A 95 2.25 -10.84 3.28
N ALA A 96 1.21 -10.15 2.82
CA ALA A 96 0.68 -8.93 3.43
C ALA A 96 -0.13 -9.19 4.71
N ARG A 97 -0.47 -10.45 5.01
CA ARG A 97 -1.33 -10.84 6.14
C ARG A 97 -2.63 -10.03 6.14
N SER A 98 -2.89 -9.22 7.22
CA SER A 98 -4.09 -8.38 7.33
C SER A 98 -3.87 -6.92 6.94
N ALA A 99 -2.67 -6.54 6.48
CA ALA A 99 -2.43 -5.20 5.98
C ALA A 99 -3.18 -4.94 4.66
N GLY A 100 -3.58 -3.69 4.43
CA GLY A 100 -4.10 -3.27 3.15
C GLY A 100 -2.99 -3.18 2.09
N LEU A 101 -3.36 -3.48 0.85
CA LEU A 101 -2.51 -3.24 -0.32
C LEU A 101 -3.24 -2.26 -1.23
N VAL A 102 -2.71 -1.05 -1.34
CA VAL A 102 -3.25 0.03 -2.16
C VAL A 102 -2.42 0.16 -3.42
N SER A 103 -3.05 0.02 -4.57
CA SER A 103 -2.39 0.12 -5.87
C SER A 103 -2.98 1.24 -6.68
N SER A 104 -2.13 2.06 -7.29
CA SER A 104 -2.57 3.10 -8.23
C SER A 104 -2.91 2.50 -9.58
N VAL A 105 -4.02 2.93 -10.17
CA VAL A 105 -4.50 2.46 -11.46
C VAL A 105 -4.92 3.63 -12.33
N PRO A 106 -4.42 3.71 -13.58
CA PRO A 106 -4.95 4.65 -14.56
C PRO A 106 -6.31 4.13 -15.06
N LEU A 107 -7.40 4.51 -14.39
CA LEU A 107 -8.75 3.97 -14.66
C LEU A 107 -9.21 4.15 -16.12
N ARG A 108 -8.69 5.15 -16.83
CA ARG A 108 -9.05 5.40 -18.26
C ARG A 108 -8.61 4.28 -19.19
N GLN A 109 -7.63 3.48 -18.79
CA GLN A 109 -7.04 2.40 -19.59
C GLN A 109 -7.35 1.01 -19.03
N ALA A 110 -7.97 0.96 -17.85
CA ALA A 110 -8.24 -0.30 -17.17
C ALA A 110 -9.55 -0.93 -17.68
N ASP A 111 -9.50 -2.22 -18.00
CA ASP A 111 -10.72 -3.02 -18.12
C ASP A 111 -11.27 -3.28 -16.72
N PRO A 112 -12.50 -2.82 -16.39
CA PRO A 112 -13.05 -2.98 -15.06
C PRO A 112 -13.21 -4.45 -14.63
N GLY A 113 -13.45 -5.35 -15.58
CA GLY A 113 -13.59 -6.78 -15.30
C GLY A 113 -12.26 -7.43 -14.93
N ALA A 114 -11.20 -7.15 -15.71
CA ALA A 114 -9.85 -7.60 -15.42
C ALA A 114 -9.35 -7.04 -14.08
N LEU A 115 -9.57 -5.74 -13.83
CA LEU A 115 -9.21 -5.09 -12.57
C LEU A 115 -9.92 -5.73 -11.37
N ALA A 116 -11.20 -6.03 -11.48
CA ALA A 116 -11.94 -6.74 -10.44
C ALA A 116 -11.33 -8.13 -10.17
N GLY A 117 -10.89 -8.85 -11.21
CA GLY A 117 -10.21 -10.13 -11.07
C GLY A 117 -8.89 -10.04 -10.28
N GLU A 118 -8.07 -9.02 -10.57
CA GLU A 118 -6.82 -8.77 -9.84
C GLU A 118 -7.08 -8.42 -8.37
N LEU A 119 -8.04 -7.53 -8.10
CA LEU A 119 -8.42 -7.13 -6.74
C LEU A 119 -8.98 -8.30 -5.91
N ALA A 120 -9.76 -9.18 -6.55
CA ALA A 120 -10.27 -10.38 -5.89
C ALA A 120 -9.14 -11.32 -5.43
N GLN A 121 -8.05 -11.38 -6.21
CA GLN A 121 -6.87 -12.15 -5.84
C GLN A 121 -6.02 -11.48 -4.77
N MET A 122 -6.04 -10.14 -4.69
CA MET A 122 -5.38 -9.38 -3.60
C MET A 122 -6.10 -9.54 -2.26
N ALA A 123 -7.42 -9.57 -2.26
CA ALA A 123 -8.24 -9.78 -1.07
C ALA A 123 -8.13 -11.23 -0.59
N GLY A 124 -7.03 -11.54 0.07
CA GLY A 124 -6.71 -12.88 0.51
C GLY A 124 -7.50 -13.36 1.73
N PRO A 125 -7.44 -14.67 2.03
CA PRO A 125 -8.17 -15.29 3.16
C PRO A 125 -7.68 -14.80 4.53
N ALA A 126 -6.52 -14.19 4.61
CA ALA A 126 -5.90 -13.70 5.86
C ALA A 126 -6.43 -12.34 6.34
N GLY A 127 -7.43 -11.77 5.67
CA GLY A 127 -7.97 -10.45 6.02
C GLY A 127 -7.27 -9.28 5.35
N THR A 128 -6.34 -9.53 4.43
CA THR A 128 -5.78 -8.49 3.55
C THR A 128 -6.91 -7.82 2.79
N TRP A 129 -6.99 -6.50 2.86
CA TRP A 129 -7.93 -5.75 2.06
C TRP A 129 -7.24 -5.11 0.85
N ALA A 130 -7.94 -5.12 -0.28
CA ALA A 130 -7.48 -4.46 -1.49
C ALA A 130 -7.91 -2.99 -1.50
N GLY A 131 -7.03 -2.12 -1.95
CA GLY A 131 -7.31 -0.71 -2.16
C GLY A 131 -6.93 -0.27 -3.58
N LEU A 132 -7.70 0.67 -4.11
CA LEU A 132 -7.43 1.34 -5.36
C LEU A 132 -7.11 2.81 -5.09
N GLN A 133 -5.95 3.26 -5.52
CA GLN A 133 -5.65 4.68 -5.58
C GLN A 133 -6.05 5.21 -6.95
N VAL A 134 -6.92 6.20 -6.97
CA VAL A 134 -7.48 6.77 -8.18
C VAL A 134 -7.48 8.29 -8.12
N SER A 135 -7.23 8.94 -9.25
CA SER A 135 -7.37 10.38 -9.40
C SER A 135 -8.31 10.69 -10.57
N ALA A 136 -9.00 11.83 -10.50
CA ALA A 136 -9.83 12.28 -11.60
C ALA A 136 -8.99 12.58 -12.85
N GLY A 137 -7.81 13.14 -12.67
CA GLY A 137 -6.97 13.62 -13.77
C GLY A 137 -7.75 14.60 -14.64
N THR A 138 -7.94 14.28 -15.93
CA THR A 138 -8.78 15.05 -16.86
C THR A 138 -10.20 14.50 -16.99
N ALA A 139 -10.56 13.43 -16.26
CA ALA A 139 -11.89 12.86 -16.29
C ALA A 139 -12.80 13.59 -15.30
N ARG A 140 -14.10 13.53 -15.55
CA ARG A 140 -15.11 14.02 -14.60
C ARG A 140 -15.23 13.03 -13.43
N ALA A 141 -15.56 13.53 -12.24
CA ALA A 141 -15.70 12.71 -11.04
C ALA A 141 -16.78 11.61 -11.19
N ASP A 142 -17.90 11.92 -11.86
CA ASP A 142 -18.96 10.96 -12.14
C ASP A 142 -18.49 9.79 -13.03
N ALA A 143 -17.72 10.06 -14.07
CA ALA A 143 -17.18 9.02 -14.92
C ALA A 143 -16.21 8.07 -14.21
N VAL A 144 -15.42 8.60 -13.26
CA VAL A 144 -14.56 7.79 -12.41
C VAL A 144 -15.40 6.95 -11.43
N ALA A 145 -16.44 7.55 -10.85
CA ALA A 145 -17.36 6.85 -9.95
C ALA A 145 -18.07 5.67 -10.66
N ASP A 146 -18.53 5.85 -11.90
CA ASP A 146 -19.18 4.80 -12.71
C ASP A 146 -18.25 3.60 -12.94
N VAL A 147 -16.95 3.83 -13.20
CA VAL A 147 -15.96 2.75 -13.36
C VAL A 147 -15.76 2.01 -12.03
N LEU A 148 -15.65 2.73 -10.91
CA LEU A 148 -15.51 2.13 -9.59
C LEU A 148 -16.73 1.31 -9.18
N ASP A 149 -17.93 1.77 -9.53
CA ASP A 149 -19.17 1.02 -9.32
C ASP A 149 -19.21 -0.25 -10.16
N HIS A 150 -18.71 -0.19 -11.40
CA HIS A 150 -18.61 -1.38 -12.25
C HIS A 150 -17.63 -2.41 -11.66
N VAL A 151 -16.46 -1.97 -11.21
CA VAL A 151 -15.48 -2.82 -10.53
C VAL A 151 -16.10 -3.45 -9.28
N SER A 152 -16.78 -2.66 -8.45
CA SER A 152 -17.43 -3.13 -7.22
C SER A 152 -18.52 -4.16 -7.48
N ARG A 153 -19.35 -3.94 -8.50
CA ARG A 153 -20.38 -4.90 -8.93
C ARG A 153 -19.77 -6.20 -9.46
N SER A 154 -18.67 -6.11 -10.19
CA SER A 154 -17.94 -7.28 -10.70
C SER A 154 -17.32 -8.08 -9.57
N LEU A 155 -16.72 -7.42 -8.58
CA LEU A 155 -16.20 -8.05 -7.36
C LEU A 155 -17.30 -8.75 -6.55
N GLY A 156 -18.47 -8.14 -6.40
CA GLY A 156 -19.61 -8.73 -5.68
C GLY A 156 -20.10 -10.05 -6.29
N ARG A 157 -19.80 -10.33 -7.56
CA ARG A 157 -20.07 -11.60 -8.24
C ARG A 157 -18.95 -12.62 -8.04
N THR A 158 -17.77 -12.17 -7.62
CA THR A 158 -16.59 -13.02 -7.43
C THR A 158 -16.58 -13.55 -6.01
N ARG A 159 -16.29 -14.83 -5.85
CA ARG A 159 -16.15 -15.48 -4.54
C ARG A 159 -14.74 -16.01 -4.37
N THR A 160 -14.14 -15.74 -3.23
CA THR A 160 -12.89 -16.41 -2.81
C THR A 160 -13.27 -17.47 -1.77
N GLY A 161 -13.35 -18.71 -2.23
CA GLY A 161 -13.95 -19.79 -1.43
C GLY A 161 -15.45 -19.57 -1.20
N SER A 162 -15.91 -19.66 0.05
CA SER A 162 -17.31 -19.46 0.43
C SER A 162 -17.69 -18.01 0.75
N ARG A 163 -16.72 -17.09 0.81
CA ARG A 163 -16.94 -15.68 1.21
C ARG A 163 -17.01 -14.75 0.00
N PRO A 164 -17.94 -13.78 0.00
CA PRO A 164 -17.91 -12.71 -0.99
C PRO A 164 -16.64 -11.89 -0.79
N VAL A 165 -16.06 -11.42 -1.90
CA VAL A 165 -14.93 -10.47 -1.85
C VAL A 165 -15.48 -9.11 -1.42
N ALA A 166 -14.88 -8.50 -0.40
CA ALA A 166 -15.23 -7.16 0.03
C ALA A 166 -14.91 -6.15 -1.10
N ARG A 167 -15.68 -5.06 -1.18
CA ARG A 167 -15.35 -3.97 -2.11
C ARG A 167 -13.96 -3.42 -1.78
N PRO A 168 -13.19 -2.98 -2.79
CA PRO A 168 -11.91 -2.35 -2.53
C PRO A 168 -12.13 -1.01 -1.83
N ARG A 169 -11.19 -0.64 -0.96
CA ARG A 169 -11.16 0.73 -0.43
C ARG A 169 -10.65 1.67 -1.51
N VAL A 170 -11.30 2.80 -1.64
CA VAL A 170 -10.92 3.82 -2.62
C VAL A 170 -10.08 4.88 -1.93
N VAL A 171 -8.87 5.10 -2.47
CA VAL A 171 -7.93 6.12 -2.02
C VAL A 171 -7.85 7.20 -3.10
N VAL A 172 -8.11 8.46 -2.74
CA VAL A 172 -8.05 9.59 -3.68
C VAL A 172 -6.94 10.55 -3.24
N PRO A 173 -5.86 10.70 -4.01
CA PRO A 173 -4.89 11.76 -3.78
C PRO A 173 -5.46 13.09 -4.27
N LEU A 174 -5.46 14.12 -3.43
CA LEU A 174 -5.88 15.47 -3.82
C LEU A 174 -4.75 16.15 -4.58
N ARG A 175 -4.95 16.35 -5.87
CA ARG A 175 -4.04 17.07 -6.77
C ARG A 175 -4.71 18.30 -7.40
N SER A 176 -6.05 18.37 -7.33
CA SER A 176 -6.87 19.40 -7.95
C SER A 176 -8.21 19.55 -7.22
N GLU A 177 -8.94 20.61 -7.50
CA GLU A 177 -10.29 20.80 -6.95
C GLU A 177 -11.28 19.69 -7.37
N VAL A 178 -11.12 19.15 -8.58
CA VAL A 178 -11.97 18.04 -9.07
C VAL A 178 -11.78 16.79 -8.22
N ASP A 179 -10.59 16.60 -7.64
CA ASP A 179 -10.34 15.47 -6.74
C ASP A 179 -11.10 15.61 -5.41
N ILE A 180 -11.46 16.82 -4.98
CA ILE A 180 -12.29 17.04 -3.78
C ILE A 180 -13.71 16.52 -4.01
N GLU A 181 -14.28 16.79 -5.19
CA GLU A 181 -15.60 16.27 -5.57
C GLU A 181 -15.58 14.75 -5.68
N LEU A 182 -14.58 14.20 -6.38
CA LEU A 182 -14.38 12.76 -6.49
C LEU A 182 -14.22 12.12 -5.11
N ALA A 183 -13.38 12.70 -4.25
CA ALA A 183 -13.16 12.21 -2.89
C ALA A 183 -14.45 12.16 -2.07
N GLY A 184 -15.24 13.22 -2.13
CA GLY A 184 -16.54 13.27 -1.46
C GLY A 184 -17.50 12.18 -1.95
N SER A 185 -17.46 11.87 -3.25
CA SER A 185 -18.37 10.90 -3.87
C SER A 185 -17.98 9.44 -3.59
N VAL A 186 -16.68 9.10 -3.59
CA VAL A 186 -16.25 7.69 -3.63
C VAL A 186 -15.17 7.30 -2.61
N ALA A 187 -14.38 8.26 -2.06
CA ALA A 187 -13.21 7.91 -1.27
C ALA A 187 -13.54 7.30 0.09
N ASP A 188 -12.79 6.31 0.51
CA ASP A 188 -12.70 5.83 1.89
C ASP A 188 -11.53 6.51 2.60
N VAL A 189 -10.47 6.83 1.85
CA VAL A 189 -9.27 7.50 2.31
C VAL A 189 -8.89 8.58 1.29
N VAL A 190 -8.47 9.72 1.80
CA VAL A 190 -7.92 10.83 1.00
C VAL A 190 -6.46 11.02 1.37
N ARG A 191 -5.59 11.21 0.38
CA ARG A 191 -4.18 11.58 0.56
C ARG A 191 -4.01 13.05 0.22
N VAL A 192 -3.37 13.79 1.13
CA VAL A 192 -3.12 15.23 0.97
C VAL A 192 -1.62 15.48 0.97
N ARG A 193 -1.12 16.22 -0.01
CA ARG A 193 0.25 16.76 -0.04
C ARG A 193 0.18 18.23 0.30
N GLU A 194 0.46 18.56 1.55
CA GLU A 194 0.40 19.92 2.06
C GLU A 194 1.43 20.11 3.18
N ARG A 195 2.06 21.27 3.21
CA ARG A 195 3.04 21.67 4.22
C ARG A 195 2.50 22.71 5.21
N ASP A 196 1.46 23.42 4.81
CA ASP A 196 0.76 24.34 5.69
C ASP A 196 -0.34 23.63 6.49
N LEU A 197 -0.19 23.65 7.81
CA LEU A 197 -1.08 22.99 8.74
C LEU A 197 -2.51 23.54 8.68
N SER A 198 -2.66 24.87 8.52
CA SER A 198 -3.97 25.51 8.47
C SER A 198 -4.70 25.14 7.19
N TRP A 199 -3.99 25.13 6.07
CA TRP A 199 -4.54 24.73 4.78
C TRP A 199 -4.93 23.24 4.74
N ALA A 200 -4.07 22.36 5.27
CA ALA A 200 -4.40 20.95 5.41
C ALA A 200 -5.68 20.72 6.24
N ARG A 201 -5.86 21.49 7.31
CA ARG A 201 -7.08 21.44 8.11
C ARG A 201 -8.32 21.90 7.32
N GLU A 202 -8.19 22.94 6.53
CA GLU A 202 -9.28 23.43 5.66
C GLU A 202 -9.65 22.39 4.59
N LEU A 203 -8.66 21.78 3.93
CA LEU A 203 -8.87 20.69 2.98
C LEU A 203 -9.61 19.51 3.62
N ARG A 204 -9.20 19.13 4.84
CA ARG A 204 -9.88 18.05 5.57
C ARG A 204 -11.35 18.38 5.84
N TYR A 205 -11.65 19.62 6.24
CA TYR A 205 -13.04 20.07 6.43
C TYR A 205 -13.83 20.06 5.12
N ALA A 206 -13.25 20.54 4.02
CA ALA A 206 -13.89 20.60 2.71
C ALA A 206 -14.26 19.18 2.21
N VAL A 207 -13.30 18.25 2.25
CA VAL A 207 -13.53 16.85 1.85
C VAL A 207 -14.63 16.20 2.69
N ARG A 208 -14.61 16.38 4.00
CA ARG A 208 -15.65 15.81 4.88
C ARG A 208 -17.02 16.45 4.67
N ALA A 209 -17.06 17.76 4.38
CA ALA A 209 -18.31 18.44 4.04
C ALA A 209 -18.90 17.89 2.74
N THR A 210 -18.06 17.70 1.70
CA THR A 210 -18.48 17.12 0.41
C THR A 210 -18.96 15.68 0.58
N SER A 211 -18.26 14.86 1.38
CA SER A 211 -18.68 13.48 1.67
C SER A 211 -20.04 13.41 2.36
N ARG A 212 -20.27 14.26 3.35
CA ARG A 212 -21.58 14.35 4.04
C ARG A 212 -22.68 14.86 3.12
N ALA A 213 -22.38 15.83 2.25
CA ALA A 213 -23.34 16.31 1.25
C ALA A 213 -23.72 15.21 0.24
N ALA A 214 -22.80 14.28 -0.05
CA ALA A 214 -23.07 13.08 -0.85
C ALA A 214 -23.78 11.96 -0.06
N GLY A 215 -24.22 12.19 1.17
CA GLY A 215 -24.90 11.20 2.01
C GLY A 215 -23.96 10.10 2.55
N ARG A 216 -22.67 10.33 2.54
CA ARG A 216 -21.64 9.38 3.01
C ARG A 216 -21.18 9.75 4.42
N GLY A 217 -20.52 8.79 5.09
CA GLY A 217 -19.86 9.03 6.38
C GLY A 217 -18.56 9.84 6.22
N ASP A 218 -17.89 10.07 7.35
CA ASP A 218 -16.61 10.77 7.34
C ASP A 218 -15.53 9.98 6.63
N VAL A 219 -14.80 10.64 5.74
CA VAL A 219 -13.63 10.13 5.02
C VAL A 219 -12.39 10.32 5.89
N SER A 220 -11.48 9.34 5.89
CA SER A 220 -10.18 9.46 6.55
C SER A 220 -9.23 10.29 5.69
N VAL A 221 -8.69 11.37 6.23
CA VAL A 221 -7.77 12.27 5.53
C VAL A 221 -6.37 12.08 6.07
N LEU A 222 -5.49 11.51 5.23
CA LEU A 222 -4.09 11.23 5.55
C LEU A 222 -3.18 12.23 4.86
N VAL A 223 -2.17 12.70 5.57
CA VAL A 223 -1.15 13.60 5.02
C VAL A 223 0.05 12.77 4.55
N ASP A 224 0.52 13.01 3.33
CA ASP A 224 1.77 12.46 2.84
C ASP A 224 2.93 13.09 3.60
N LEU A 225 3.73 12.26 4.28
CA LEU A 225 4.85 12.68 5.12
C LEU A 225 6.16 12.07 4.61
N HIS A 226 7.00 12.91 4.00
CA HIS A 226 8.36 12.51 3.64
C HIS A 226 9.24 12.50 4.88
N THR A 227 9.90 11.37 5.13
CA THR A 227 10.73 11.18 6.33
C THR A 227 12.17 10.84 6.00
N VAL A 228 13.11 11.54 6.65
CA VAL A 228 14.53 11.16 6.70
C VAL A 228 14.95 11.10 8.15
N ILE A 229 15.13 9.88 8.68
CA ILE A 229 15.29 9.61 10.10
C ILE A 229 16.72 9.15 10.40
N SER A 230 17.42 9.83 11.29
CA SER A 230 18.77 9.46 11.72
C SER A 230 18.90 9.55 13.25
N ALA A 231 20.04 9.12 13.79
CA ALA A 231 20.29 9.15 15.22
C ALA A 231 20.36 10.58 15.79
N ASP A 232 20.76 11.53 14.96
CA ASP A 232 20.80 12.95 15.29
C ASP A 232 20.34 13.81 14.09
N ARG A 233 19.98 15.07 14.40
CA ARG A 233 19.42 16.00 13.39
C ARG A 233 20.43 16.35 12.30
N GLY A 234 21.69 16.55 12.62
CA GLY A 234 22.72 16.91 11.64
C GLY A 234 22.95 15.79 10.63
N ALA A 235 22.98 14.54 11.09
CA ALA A 235 23.06 13.36 10.23
C ALA A 235 21.80 13.20 9.34
N ALA A 236 20.61 13.54 9.86
CA ALA A 236 19.38 13.51 9.09
C ALA A 236 19.38 14.57 7.99
N GLU A 237 19.77 15.79 8.31
CA GLU A 237 19.87 16.91 7.36
C GLU A 237 20.88 16.60 6.23
N ALA A 238 22.07 16.12 6.58
CA ALA A 238 23.08 15.72 5.61
C ALA A 238 22.55 14.62 4.66
N ARG A 239 21.83 13.63 5.22
CA ARG A 239 21.23 12.55 4.44
C ARG A 239 20.06 13.04 3.57
N ALA A 240 19.26 13.99 4.07
CA ALA A 240 18.19 14.60 3.28
C ALA A 240 18.74 15.36 2.07
N GLY A 241 19.87 16.09 2.21
CA GLY A 241 20.57 16.70 1.10
C GLY A 241 20.96 15.69 0.02
N LEU A 242 21.59 14.57 0.41
CA LEU A 242 21.95 13.50 -0.53
C LEU A 242 20.73 12.88 -1.23
N VAL A 243 19.63 12.67 -0.49
CA VAL A 243 18.38 12.13 -1.06
C VAL A 243 17.80 13.11 -2.07
N ALA A 244 17.83 14.41 -1.78
CA ALA A 244 17.38 15.46 -2.69
C ALA A 244 18.25 15.54 -3.96
N ASP A 245 19.56 15.48 -3.81
CA ASP A 245 20.51 15.50 -4.94
C ASP A 245 20.28 14.29 -5.88
N ILE A 246 20.05 13.11 -5.32
CA ILE A 246 19.77 11.90 -6.11
C ILE A 246 18.42 12.01 -6.82
N ALA A 247 17.42 12.58 -6.17
CA ALA A 247 16.08 12.70 -6.73
C ALA A 247 15.95 13.77 -7.82
N GLY A 248 16.84 14.75 -7.82
CA GLY A 248 16.88 15.82 -8.81
C GLY A 248 15.72 16.82 -8.67
N GLU A 249 15.37 17.49 -9.78
CA GLU A 249 14.41 18.61 -9.79
C GLU A 249 12.97 18.23 -9.45
N HIS A 250 12.58 16.96 -9.63
CA HIS A 250 11.20 16.52 -9.49
C HIS A 250 11.09 15.31 -8.54
N PRO A 251 11.37 15.50 -7.25
CA PRO A 251 11.29 14.41 -6.30
C PRO A 251 9.86 13.86 -6.17
N SER A 252 9.74 12.55 -6.01
CA SER A 252 8.44 11.88 -5.89
C SER A 252 7.61 12.33 -4.68
N TRP A 253 8.25 12.98 -3.70
CA TRP A 253 7.62 13.56 -2.50
C TRP A 253 7.34 15.06 -2.62
N ALA A 254 7.52 15.66 -3.79
CA ALA A 254 7.25 17.09 -3.96
C ALA A 254 5.88 17.48 -3.43
N GLY A 255 5.85 18.56 -2.63
CA GLY A 255 4.63 19.05 -1.98
C GLY A 255 4.19 18.29 -0.72
N ALA A 256 4.80 17.15 -0.40
CA ALA A 256 4.53 16.43 0.85
C ALA A 256 5.07 17.22 2.07
N LEU A 257 4.45 17.01 3.22
CA LEU A 257 5.01 17.43 4.50
C LEU A 257 6.36 16.74 4.69
N GLU A 258 7.34 17.44 5.23
CA GLU A 258 8.66 16.89 5.49
C GLU A 258 8.94 16.81 7.00
N ALA A 259 9.51 15.69 7.43
CA ALA A 259 10.05 15.50 8.75
C ALA A 259 11.47 14.89 8.64
N VAL A 260 12.45 15.77 8.78
CA VAL A 260 13.89 15.44 8.74
C VAL A 260 14.43 15.60 10.14
N GLY A 261 14.98 14.56 10.73
CA GLY A 261 15.49 14.60 12.09
C GLY A 261 15.59 13.23 12.77
N THR A 262 15.43 13.24 14.06
CA THR A 262 15.36 12.01 14.86
C THR A 262 13.96 11.40 14.80
N ALA A 263 13.81 10.18 15.29
CA ALA A 263 12.48 9.56 15.43
C ALA A 263 11.53 10.40 16.30
N GLU A 264 12.06 11.08 17.32
CA GLU A 264 11.27 11.96 18.20
C GLU A 264 10.78 13.20 17.43
N ASP A 265 11.60 13.84 16.60
CA ASP A 265 11.19 14.98 15.77
C ASP A 265 10.03 14.59 14.83
N VAL A 266 10.06 13.38 14.29
CA VAL A 266 8.98 12.84 13.45
C VAL A 266 7.69 12.64 14.26
N VAL A 267 7.79 12.02 15.43
CA VAL A 267 6.65 11.79 16.34
C VAL A 267 6.02 13.14 16.76
N GLU A 268 6.82 14.13 17.13
CA GLU A 268 6.34 15.48 17.49
C GLU A 268 5.61 16.16 16.32
N THR A 269 6.16 16.02 15.11
CA THR A 269 5.52 16.56 13.91
C THR A 269 4.15 15.92 13.67
N MET A 270 4.06 14.60 13.78
CA MET A 270 2.80 13.87 13.61
C MET A 270 1.80 14.24 14.70
N GLU A 271 2.21 14.28 15.96
CA GLU A 271 1.35 14.67 17.08
C GLU A 271 0.75 16.07 16.90
N ARG A 272 1.59 17.04 16.53
CA ARG A 272 1.16 18.42 16.26
C ARG A 272 0.06 18.48 15.20
N TRP A 273 0.20 17.75 14.10
CA TRP A 273 -0.77 17.75 13.00
C TRP A 273 -2.08 17.06 13.37
N ILE A 274 -2.01 15.97 14.12
CA ILE A 274 -3.19 15.26 14.63
C ILE A 274 -3.94 16.15 15.63
N THR A 275 -3.24 16.71 16.60
CA THR A 275 -3.82 17.55 17.67
C THR A 275 -4.45 18.81 17.09
N ALA A 276 -3.86 19.39 16.04
CA ALA A 276 -4.42 20.52 15.31
C ALA A 276 -5.64 20.16 14.46
N GLY A 277 -5.98 18.89 14.32
CA GLY A 277 -7.08 18.41 13.47
C GLY A 277 -6.82 18.58 11.97
N ALA A 278 -5.54 18.61 11.57
CA ALA A 278 -5.13 18.71 10.16
C ALA A 278 -5.05 17.36 9.47
N ALA A 279 -4.87 16.28 10.23
CA ALA A 279 -4.74 14.92 9.71
C ALA A 279 -5.48 13.90 10.60
N ASP A 280 -5.96 12.82 9.98
CA ASP A 280 -6.43 11.61 10.68
C ASP A 280 -5.33 10.54 10.73
N GLY A 281 -4.21 10.81 10.09
CA GLY A 281 -3.05 9.95 9.98
C GLY A 281 -2.11 10.37 8.87
N PHE A 282 -1.18 9.50 8.54
CA PHE A 282 -0.13 9.81 7.58
C PHE A 282 0.13 8.65 6.62
N VAL A 283 0.57 9.00 5.41
CA VAL A 283 1.22 8.07 4.49
C VAL A 283 2.70 8.42 4.46
N ILE A 284 3.52 7.53 4.98
CA ILE A 284 4.97 7.75 5.08
C ILE A 284 5.61 7.50 3.72
N LEU A 285 6.37 8.48 3.25
CA LEU A 285 7.23 8.40 2.06
C LEU A 285 8.69 8.38 2.56
N PRO A 286 9.30 7.20 2.70
CA PRO A 286 10.66 7.10 3.23
C PRO A 286 11.67 7.68 2.22
N GLY A 287 12.58 8.53 2.67
CA GLY A 287 13.68 9.05 1.84
C GLY A 287 14.66 7.94 1.45
N SER A 288 14.83 6.96 2.33
CA SER A 288 15.58 5.73 2.05
C SER A 288 14.83 4.54 2.62
N VAL A 289 14.29 3.69 1.76
CA VAL A 289 13.43 2.58 2.21
C VAL A 289 14.07 1.71 3.29
N PRO A 290 15.33 1.23 3.19
CA PRO A 290 15.89 0.38 4.24
C PRO A 290 15.99 1.08 5.60
N ALA A 291 16.56 2.28 5.63
CA ALA A 291 16.87 2.98 6.88
C ALA A 291 15.62 3.57 7.52
N ASP A 292 14.84 4.33 6.74
CA ASP A 292 13.70 5.07 7.30
C ASP A 292 12.53 4.15 7.65
N VAL A 293 12.30 3.06 6.88
CA VAL A 293 11.32 2.04 7.27
C VAL A 293 11.74 1.34 8.56
N ALA A 294 13.03 1.05 8.72
CA ALA A 294 13.52 0.43 9.96
C ALA A 294 13.36 1.36 11.18
N ALA A 295 13.68 2.65 11.03
CA ALA A 295 13.50 3.65 12.07
C ALA A 295 12.02 3.90 12.37
N LEU A 296 11.17 4.01 11.33
CA LEU A 296 9.73 4.10 11.47
C LEU A 296 9.18 2.99 12.37
N LEU A 297 9.50 1.74 12.05
CA LEU A 297 8.92 0.58 12.74
C LEU A 297 9.49 0.36 14.14
N ARG A 298 10.79 0.67 14.36
CA ARG A 298 11.46 0.41 15.63
C ARG A 298 11.38 1.56 16.64
N GLU A 299 11.18 2.79 16.16
CA GLU A 299 11.29 3.99 17.01
C GLU A 299 10.04 4.88 16.90
N VAL A 300 9.63 5.30 15.69
CA VAL A 300 8.50 6.21 15.52
C VAL A 300 7.17 5.55 15.93
N VAL A 301 6.89 4.35 15.46
CA VAL A 301 5.64 3.64 15.81
C VAL A 301 5.52 3.37 17.30
N PRO A 302 6.56 2.88 18.02
CA PRO A 302 6.53 2.81 19.47
C PRO A 302 6.34 4.17 20.15
N GLY A 303 7.00 5.22 19.67
CA GLY A 303 6.81 6.60 20.16
C GLY A 303 5.37 7.09 20.04
N LEU A 304 4.71 6.86 18.91
CA LEU A 304 3.31 7.21 18.71
C LEU A 304 2.37 6.41 19.63
N ARG A 305 2.67 5.14 19.87
CA ARG A 305 1.91 4.31 20.84
C ARG A 305 2.07 4.82 22.26
N ALA A 306 3.28 5.17 22.67
CA ALA A 306 3.56 5.72 23.99
C ALA A 306 2.80 7.03 24.26
N ARG A 307 2.53 7.81 23.21
CA ARG A 307 1.71 9.03 23.27
C ARG A 307 0.20 8.78 23.08
N GLY A 308 -0.23 7.52 22.93
CA GLY A 308 -1.64 7.15 22.75
C GLY A 308 -2.22 7.52 21.37
N LEU A 309 -1.38 7.89 20.41
CA LEU A 309 -1.80 8.28 19.06
C LEU A 309 -2.10 7.08 18.17
N LEU A 310 -1.45 5.93 18.42
CA LEU A 310 -1.72 4.68 17.74
C LEU A 310 -2.29 3.64 18.71
N ALA A 311 -3.15 2.77 18.19
CA ALA A 311 -3.58 1.60 18.93
C ALA A 311 -2.39 0.68 19.24
N GLU A 312 -2.45 0.01 20.39
CA GLU A 312 -1.59 -1.13 20.62
C GLU A 312 -1.73 -2.15 19.48
N ALA A 313 -0.60 -2.73 19.06
CA ALA A 313 -0.66 -3.82 18.10
C ALA A 313 -1.55 -4.90 18.70
N ALA A 314 -2.59 -5.31 17.95
CA ALA A 314 -3.35 -6.49 18.37
C ALA A 314 -2.34 -7.62 18.61
N ALA A 315 -2.33 -8.17 19.81
CA ALA A 315 -1.45 -9.28 20.13
C ALA A 315 -1.61 -10.34 19.01
N PRO A 316 -0.51 -10.89 18.46
CA PRO A 316 -0.61 -11.89 17.42
C PRO A 316 -1.56 -12.97 17.94
N ALA A 317 -2.66 -13.20 17.22
CA ALA A 317 -3.63 -14.24 17.60
C ALA A 317 -2.80 -15.50 17.85
N ALA A 318 -2.83 -15.99 19.09
CA ALA A 318 -2.09 -17.18 19.46
C ALA A 318 -2.36 -18.24 18.41
N ALA A 319 -1.30 -18.74 17.80
CA ALA A 319 -1.44 -19.79 16.80
C ALA A 319 -2.33 -20.88 17.44
N PRO A 320 -3.40 -21.35 16.76
CA PRO A 320 -4.26 -22.35 17.34
C PRO A 320 -3.36 -23.49 17.82
N ALA A 321 -3.44 -23.80 19.11
CA ALA A 321 -2.66 -24.88 19.72
C ALA A 321 -2.86 -26.10 18.82
N ARG A 322 -1.77 -26.63 18.28
CA ARG A 322 -1.83 -27.90 17.55
C ARG A 322 -2.53 -28.87 18.48
N PRO A 323 -3.64 -29.51 18.05
CA PRO A 323 -4.23 -30.53 18.87
C PRO A 323 -3.14 -31.54 19.18
N ALA A 324 -2.94 -31.81 20.49
CA ALA A 324 -2.04 -32.85 20.92
C ALA A 324 -2.46 -34.14 20.20
N VAL A 325 -1.54 -34.68 19.43
CA VAL A 325 -1.76 -35.99 18.78
C VAL A 325 -1.54 -37.04 19.87
N ASP A 326 -2.55 -37.18 20.70
CA ASP A 326 -2.66 -38.37 21.55
C ASP A 326 -3.20 -39.51 20.68
N GLY A 327 -2.45 -40.55 20.60
CA GLY A 327 -2.93 -41.80 20.00
C GLY A 327 -1.88 -42.44 19.11
N ALA A 328 -1.05 -43.28 19.72
CA ALA A 328 -0.24 -44.27 19.04
C ALA A 328 -1.11 -45.08 18.06
N ARG A 329 -1.09 -44.69 16.76
CA ARG A 329 -1.63 -45.57 15.71
C ARG A 329 -0.68 -46.71 15.49
N LYS A 330 -1.16 -47.91 15.75
CA LYS A 330 -0.54 -49.19 15.38
C LYS A 330 -0.15 -49.17 13.90
N PRO A 331 1.01 -49.72 13.51
CA PRO A 331 1.42 -49.76 12.12
C PRO A 331 0.49 -50.63 11.29
N GLN A 332 -0.25 -50.04 10.36
CA GLN A 332 -1.03 -50.77 9.36
C GLN A 332 -0.08 -51.35 8.30
N ALA A 333 -0.26 -52.61 7.98
CA ALA A 333 0.53 -53.42 7.07
C ALA A 333 0.70 -52.72 5.71
N ARG A 334 1.96 -52.72 5.23
CA ARG A 334 2.36 -52.27 3.88
C ARG A 334 1.54 -53.02 2.83
N ARG A 335 0.72 -52.31 2.08
CA ARG A 335 0.20 -52.76 0.79
C ARG A 335 1.33 -52.73 -0.24
N ALA A 336 1.47 -53.81 -0.99
CA ALA A 336 2.43 -53.98 -2.05
C ALA A 336 2.29 -52.93 -3.16
N PRO A 337 3.38 -52.52 -3.84
CA PRO A 337 3.33 -51.51 -4.89
C PRO A 337 2.55 -52.03 -6.10
N VAL A 338 1.57 -51.24 -6.55
CA VAL A 338 0.90 -51.46 -7.83
C VAL A 338 1.86 -51.15 -8.96
N ARG A 339 2.13 -52.14 -9.80
CA ARG A 339 2.97 -52.05 -10.99
C ARG A 339 2.26 -51.20 -12.05
N VAL A 340 2.66 -49.94 -12.21
CA VAL A 340 2.16 -49.07 -13.28
C VAL A 340 2.85 -49.50 -14.60
N VAL A 341 2.10 -50.10 -15.51
CA VAL A 341 2.52 -50.36 -16.88
C VAL A 341 2.48 -49.07 -17.67
N ARG A 342 3.64 -48.55 -18.08
CA ARG A 342 3.74 -47.41 -18.99
C ARG A 342 3.39 -47.84 -20.42
N PRO A 343 2.53 -47.10 -21.14
CA PRO A 343 2.37 -47.32 -22.58
C PRO A 343 3.62 -46.84 -23.34
N PRO A 344 3.96 -47.46 -24.49
CA PRO A 344 5.12 -47.10 -25.28
C PRO A 344 5.02 -45.71 -25.89
N SER A 345 6.09 -44.93 -25.82
CA SER A 345 6.19 -43.57 -26.33
C SER A 345 5.99 -43.49 -27.85
N GLN A 346 5.22 -42.52 -28.32
CA GLN A 346 4.99 -42.24 -29.75
C GLN A 346 6.22 -41.75 -30.56
N ALA A 347 7.42 -41.75 -29.98
CA ALA A 347 8.64 -41.28 -30.63
C ALA A 347 9.26 -42.28 -31.66
N ALA A 348 8.71 -43.46 -31.86
CA ALA A 348 9.30 -44.50 -32.74
C ALA A 348 8.56 -44.61 -34.11
N ARG A 349 7.64 -43.72 -34.48
CA ARG A 349 6.91 -43.87 -35.75
C ARG A 349 7.21 -42.85 -36.86
N THR A 350 8.22 -42.00 -36.71
CA THR A 350 8.49 -40.94 -37.71
C THR A 350 9.78 -41.14 -38.50
N LEU A 351 10.35 -42.35 -38.58
CA LEU A 351 11.60 -42.61 -39.28
C LEU A 351 11.47 -43.67 -40.40
N ALA A 352 10.26 -43.95 -40.89
CA ALA A 352 10.07 -44.88 -42.00
C ALA A 352 9.08 -44.36 -43.03
N ALA A 353 9.37 -43.24 -43.71
CA ALA A 353 8.76 -42.79 -44.95
C ALA A 353 9.59 -41.67 -45.60
N ARG A 354 10.64 -42.02 -46.34
CA ARG A 354 11.12 -41.24 -47.47
C ARG A 354 11.28 -42.22 -48.64
N PRO A 355 10.49 -42.09 -49.69
CA PRO A 355 10.87 -42.63 -51.01
C PRO A 355 11.77 -41.62 -51.76
N ALA A 356 12.48 -42.15 -52.76
CA ALA A 356 13.52 -41.64 -53.60
C ALA A 356 13.26 -40.28 -54.30
#